data_43ffdf023db57679316487ef63c38e27
#
_entry.id   43ffdf023db57679316487ef63c38e27
#
_cell.length_a   1.000
_cell.length_b   1.000
_cell.length_c   1.000
_cell.angle_alpha   90.00
_cell.angle_beta   90.00
_cell.angle_gamma   90.00
#
_symmetry.space_group_name_H-M   'P 1'
#
loop_
_entity.id
_entity.type
_entity.pdbx_description
1 polymer ?
#
loop_
_entity_poly.entity_id
_entity_poly.type
_entity_poly.pdbx_seq_one_letter_code
_entity_poly.pdbx_strand_id
1 'polypeptide(L)'
;MPRDAAELAYRLAREAEAVCRHYLSNGRRVGNYWLVGDVRNTSGRSMFVRLKGGGIGGRPAGKWTDAATGEHGDLLDVIRESCGLVDFHDVADEARRFLSLPRSEPKSDSRSRPPPVPTGSPESARRLFAMSQPIAGTIVETYLRGRVITNLDGIDSLRFQPRCYYRPEADAPTEIWPAMIAAVTDLQGHITGAHRTWLDPSGHDKAPIDTPRRAMGHLLGHAVRFGPASDVMAAGEGIETMLSLRCVIPSMAIIAALSAAHLRAILFPAVLRRLYIVRDDDPAGDGAVAGLFDRAQSAGIEAIVLSPQCEDLNEDLRHFDINALRAALRIQFAPDDVARFLSTSAWTGEGDGAGTPA
;
A
#
# COMPACT_ATOMS: atom_id res chain seq x y z
N MET A 1 10.62 -14.33 -9.66
CA MET A 1 9.26 -13.80 -9.81
C MET A 1 9.12 -12.96 -11.09
N PRO A 2 9.82 -11.82 -11.34
CA PRO A 2 9.58 -11.01 -12.55
C PRO A 2 9.82 -11.74 -13.86
N ARG A 3 10.83 -12.61 -13.93
CA ARG A 3 11.17 -13.40 -15.15
C ARG A 3 10.11 -14.44 -15.49
N ASP A 4 9.47 -15.05 -14.51
CA ASP A 4 8.45 -16.09 -14.69
C ASP A 4 7.12 -15.49 -15.19
N ALA A 5 6.70 -14.34 -14.65
CA ALA A 5 5.54 -13.61 -15.12
C ALA A 5 5.71 -13.13 -16.59
N ALA A 6 6.87 -12.55 -16.91
CA ALA A 6 7.15 -12.07 -18.24
C ALA A 6 7.21 -13.23 -19.27
N GLU A 7 7.78 -14.39 -18.89
CA GLU A 7 7.82 -15.58 -19.74
C GLU A 7 6.42 -16.15 -19.97
N LEU A 8 5.57 -16.23 -18.93
CA LEU A 8 4.18 -16.68 -19.07
C LEU A 8 3.38 -15.72 -19.95
N ALA A 9 3.48 -14.41 -19.70
CA ALA A 9 2.82 -13.40 -20.52
C ALA A 9 3.24 -13.48 -21.99
N TYR A 10 4.55 -13.69 -22.25
CA TYR A 10 5.07 -13.87 -23.60
C TYR A 10 4.51 -15.14 -24.28
N ARG A 11 4.46 -16.26 -23.57
CA ARG A 11 3.89 -17.52 -24.12
C ARG A 11 2.40 -17.43 -24.37
N LEU A 12 1.62 -16.82 -23.45
CA LEU A 12 0.19 -16.56 -23.66
C LEU A 12 -0.02 -15.65 -24.87
N ALA A 13 0.81 -14.62 -25.05
CA ALA A 13 0.71 -13.72 -26.19
C ALA A 13 0.89 -14.42 -27.56
N ARG A 14 1.67 -15.50 -27.62
CA ARG A 14 1.80 -16.32 -28.83
C ARG A 14 0.55 -17.13 -29.15
N GLU A 15 -0.23 -17.46 -28.12
CA GLU A 15 -1.49 -18.19 -28.20
C GLU A 15 -2.70 -17.26 -27.93
N ALA A 16 -2.56 -15.94 -28.17
CA ALA A 16 -3.52 -14.93 -27.77
C ALA A 16 -4.97 -15.22 -28.21
N GLU A 17 -5.15 -15.78 -29.43
CA GLU A 17 -6.49 -16.13 -29.92
C GLU A 17 -7.08 -17.32 -29.16
N ALA A 18 -6.28 -18.34 -28.85
CA ALA A 18 -6.73 -19.50 -28.07
C ALA A 18 -7.10 -19.10 -26.63
N VAL A 19 -6.29 -18.23 -26.01
CA VAL A 19 -6.57 -17.66 -24.69
C VAL A 19 -7.89 -16.90 -24.71
N CYS A 20 -8.09 -16.01 -25.68
CA CYS A 20 -9.34 -15.26 -25.80
C CYS A 20 -10.55 -16.16 -26.06
N ARG A 21 -10.43 -17.19 -26.88
CA ARG A 21 -11.53 -18.16 -27.09
C ARG A 21 -11.91 -18.90 -25.82
N HIS A 22 -10.94 -19.19 -24.97
CA HIS A 22 -11.17 -19.94 -23.73
C HIS A 22 -11.75 -19.06 -22.62
N TYR A 23 -11.10 -17.93 -22.32
CA TYR A 23 -11.47 -17.08 -21.18
C TYR A 23 -12.45 -15.96 -21.51
N LEU A 24 -12.52 -15.53 -22.78
CA LEU A 24 -13.38 -14.46 -23.28
C LEU A 24 -14.31 -14.97 -24.36
N SER A 25 -15.01 -16.09 -24.08
CA SER A 25 -15.85 -16.84 -25.04
C SER A 25 -17.02 -16.04 -25.61
N ASN A 26 -17.50 -15.00 -24.92
CA ASN A 26 -18.54 -14.09 -25.41
C ASN A 26 -18.02 -13.08 -26.44
N GLY A 27 -16.71 -13.07 -26.66
CA GLY A 27 -16.08 -12.22 -27.66
C GLY A 27 -16.02 -12.87 -29.05
N ARG A 28 -15.52 -12.11 -30.00
CA ARG A 28 -15.30 -12.55 -31.37
C ARG A 28 -14.08 -11.90 -32.00
N ARG A 29 -13.46 -12.60 -32.94
CA ARG A 29 -12.36 -12.05 -33.72
C ARG A 29 -12.84 -11.05 -34.76
N VAL A 30 -12.19 -9.88 -34.81
CA VAL A 30 -12.35 -8.87 -35.85
C VAL A 30 -10.96 -8.42 -36.30
N GLY A 31 -10.54 -8.89 -37.46
CA GLY A 31 -9.19 -8.63 -37.99
C GLY A 31 -8.08 -9.16 -37.04
N ASN A 32 -7.25 -8.26 -36.53
CA ASN A 32 -6.15 -8.58 -35.62
C ASN A 32 -6.53 -8.41 -34.14
N TYR A 33 -7.81 -8.29 -33.82
CA TYR A 33 -8.29 -8.08 -32.47
C TYR A 33 -9.38 -9.10 -32.09
N TRP A 34 -9.47 -9.39 -30.80
CA TRP A 34 -10.61 -10.03 -30.17
C TRP A 34 -11.44 -8.96 -29.46
N LEU A 35 -12.72 -8.85 -29.79
CA LEU A 35 -13.65 -7.89 -29.19
C LEU A 35 -14.60 -8.60 -28.25
N VAL A 36 -14.78 -8.04 -27.05
CA VAL A 36 -15.67 -8.52 -25.98
C VAL A 36 -16.16 -7.32 -25.18
N GLY A 37 -17.11 -7.48 -24.26
CA GLY A 37 -17.62 -6.39 -23.44
C GLY A 37 -16.61 -5.87 -22.43
N ASP A 38 -15.98 -6.76 -21.68
CA ASP A 38 -14.98 -6.43 -20.66
C ASP A 38 -14.07 -7.64 -20.36
N VAL A 39 -13.13 -7.45 -19.43
CA VAL A 39 -12.16 -8.46 -18.99
C VAL A 39 -12.84 -9.64 -18.26
N ARG A 40 -14.06 -9.49 -17.76
CA ARG A 40 -14.89 -10.52 -17.11
C ARG A 40 -15.79 -11.27 -18.08
N ASN A 41 -15.50 -11.16 -19.38
CA ASN A 41 -16.20 -11.87 -20.43
C ASN A 41 -17.68 -11.47 -20.59
N THR A 42 -18.06 -10.23 -20.34
CA THR A 42 -19.42 -9.76 -20.63
C THR A 42 -19.64 -9.61 -22.14
N SER A 43 -20.90 -9.71 -22.58
CA SER A 43 -21.24 -9.49 -23.99
C SER A 43 -21.09 -8.01 -24.35
N GLY A 44 -20.37 -7.71 -25.44
CA GLY A 44 -20.14 -6.32 -25.86
C GLY A 44 -18.99 -6.18 -26.87
N ARG A 45 -18.47 -4.95 -26.98
CA ARG A 45 -17.38 -4.62 -27.93
C ARG A 45 -16.45 -3.52 -27.40
N SER A 46 -16.54 -3.17 -26.13
CA SER A 46 -15.74 -2.08 -25.57
C SER A 46 -14.29 -2.47 -25.35
N MET A 47 -14.04 -3.72 -24.98
CA MET A 47 -12.71 -4.25 -24.78
C MET A 47 -12.18 -4.94 -26.04
N PHE A 48 -10.93 -4.66 -26.39
CA PHE A 48 -10.24 -5.29 -27.49
C PHE A 48 -8.86 -5.81 -27.08
N VAL A 49 -8.63 -7.09 -27.38
CA VAL A 49 -7.33 -7.75 -27.16
C VAL A 49 -6.61 -7.87 -28.51
N ARG A 50 -5.35 -7.46 -28.55
CA ARG A 50 -4.52 -7.58 -29.75
C ARG A 50 -4.04 -9.03 -29.93
N LEU A 51 -4.41 -9.68 -31.05
CA LEU A 51 -4.08 -11.07 -31.35
C LEU A 51 -2.73 -11.25 -32.04
N LYS A 52 -2.24 -10.22 -32.76
CA LYS A 52 -0.96 -10.27 -33.48
C LYS A 52 -0.11 -9.07 -33.12
N GLY A 53 1.19 -9.32 -32.85
CA GLY A 53 2.17 -8.27 -32.67
C GLY A 53 2.38 -7.48 -33.98
N GLY A 54 2.65 -6.18 -33.88
CA GLY A 54 3.15 -5.39 -35.00
C GLY A 54 4.62 -5.72 -35.28
N GLY A 55 5.09 -5.51 -36.53
CA GLY A 55 6.51 -5.65 -36.90
C GLY A 55 7.43 -4.72 -36.08
N ILE A 56 8.67 -4.54 -36.51
CA ILE A 56 9.72 -3.76 -35.80
C ILE A 56 9.14 -2.42 -35.29
N GLY A 57 9.08 -2.25 -33.96
CA GLY A 57 8.50 -1.06 -33.30
C GLY A 57 6.98 -1.10 -33.02
N GLY A 58 6.29 -2.21 -33.37
CA GLY A 58 4.85 -2.37 -33.13
C GLY A 58 4.51 -2.84 -31.71
N ARG A 59 3.27 -2.56 -31.26
CA ARG A 59 2.78 -3.02 -29.95
C ARG A 59 2.68 -4.55 -29.90
N PRO A 60 3.05 -5.20 -28.80
CA PRO A 60 3.04 -6.67 -28.66
C PRO A 60 1.62 -7.24 -28.70
N ALA A 61 1.50 -8.53 -29.10
CA ALA A 61 0.27 -9.30 -28.96
C ALA A 61 -0.06 -9.52 -27.48
N GLY A 62 -1.31 -9.90 -27.18
CA GLY A 62 -1.77 -10.22 -25.83
C GLY A 62 -2.07 -9.01 -24.95
N LYS A 63 -1.86 -7.78 -25.42
CA LYS A 63 -2.28 -6.58 -24.70
C LYS A 63 -3.72 -6.23 -25.04
N TRP A 64 -4.47 -5.82 -24.02
CA TRP A 64 -5.86 -5.39 -24.17
C TRP A 64 -6.07 -3.97 -23.64
N THR A 65 -7.15 -3.36 -24.12
CA THR A 65 -7.66 -2.08 -23.64
C THR A 65 -9.17 -2.11 -23.69
N ASP A 66 -9.84 -1.62 -22.67
CA ASP A 66 -11.27 -1.37 -22.64
C ASP A 66 -11.52 0.12 -22.93
N ALA A 67 -12.19 0.40 -24.04
CA ALA A 67 -12.49 1.77 -24.44
C ALA A 67 -13.60 2.45 -23.60
N ALA A 68 -14.38 1.68 -22.86
CA ALA A 68 -15.43 2.20 -22.00
C ALA A 68 -14.89 2.66 -20.64
N THR A 69 -13.92 1.93 -20.08
CA THR A 69 -13.34 2.21 -18.75
C THR A 69 -11.96 2.85 -18.81
N GLY A 70 -11.24 2.72 -19.94
CA GLY A 70 -9.84 3.11 -20.08
C GLY A 70 -8.86 2.09 -19.49
N GLU A 71 -9.35 1.01 -18.90
CA GLU A 71 -8.50 -0.05 -18.34
C GLU A 71 -7.70 -0.76 -19.43
N HIS A 72 -6.52 -1.23 -19.04
CA HIS A 72 -5.63 -1.96 -19.95
C HIS A 72 -4.80 -2.98 -19.18
N GLY A 73 -4.32 -4.01 -19.89
CA GLY A 73 -3.52 -5.04 -19.26
C GLY A 73 -3.00 -6.06 -20.27
N ASP A 74 -2.73 -7.27 -19.77
CA ASP A 74 -2.30 -8.40 -20.57
C ASP A 74 -3.14 -9.68 -20.32
N LEU A 75 -2.71 -10.80 -20.92
CA LEU A 75 -3.48 -12.04 -20.84
C LEU A 75 -3.42 -12.71 -19.46
N LEU A 76 -2.47 -12.36 -18.59
CA LEU A 76 -2.48 -12.81 -17.21
C LEU A 76 -3.59 -12.10 -16.42
N ASP A 77 -3.85 -10.82 -16.71
CA ASP A 77 -4.97 -10.08 -16.14
C ASP A 77 -6.31 -10.65 -16.60
N VAL A 78 -6.40 -11.05 -17.88
CA VAL A 78 -7.59 -11.75 -18.39
C VAL A 78 -7.85 -13.04 -17.61
N ILE A 79 -6.84 -13.87 -17.39
CA ILE A 79 -6.97 -15.12 -16.61
C ILE A 79 -7.40 -14.79 -15.17
N ARG A 80 -6.76 -13.81 -14.55
CA ARG A 80 -7.09 -13.38 -13.18
C ARG A 80 -8.55 -13.01 -13.03
N GLU A 81 -9.02 -12.09 -13.86
CA GLU A 81 -10.37 -11.55 -13.77
C GLU A 81 -11.46 -12.55 -14.22
N SER A 82 -11.20 -13.30 -15.30
CA SER A 82 -12.16 -14.30 -15.79
C SER A 82 -12.35 -15.48 -14.85
N CYS A 83 -11.29 -15.86 -14.12
CA CYS A 83 -11.33 -16.97 -13.16
C CYS A 83 -11.57 -16.50 -11.71
N GLY A 84 -11.65 -15.19 -11.45
CA GLY A 84 -11.82 -14.64 -10.10
C GLY A 84 -10.62 -14.94 -9.16
N LEU A 85 -9.41 -15.07 -9.72
CA LEU A 85 -8.21 -15.42 -8.96
C LEU A 85 -7.63 -14.16 -8.30
N VAL A 86 -7.23 -14.27 -7.04
CA VAL A 86 -6.69 -13.17 -6.26
C VAL A 86 -5.16 -13.26 -6.16
N ASP A 87 -4.63 -14.47 -6.03
CA ASP A 87 -3.19 -14.69 -5.87
C ASP A 87 -2.52 -14.88 -7.24
N PHE A 88 -1.37 -14.22 -7.44
CA PHE A 88 -0.59 -14.38 -8.68
C PHE A 88 -0.09 -15.82 -8.89
N HIS A 89 0.14 -16.56 -7.83
CA HIS A 89 0.55 -17.97 -7.92
C HIS A 89 -0.56 -18.80 -8.61
N ASP A 90 -1.82 -18.59 -8.24
CA ASP A 90 -2.95 -19.30 -8.83
C ASP A 90 -3.17 -18.88 -10.29
N VAL A 91 -2.97 -17.59 -10.61
CA VAL A 91 -2.97 -17.08 -11.99
C VAL A 91 -1.87 -17.74 -12.82
N ALA A 92 -0.67 -17.85 -12.27
CA ALA A 92 0.46 -18.47 -12.95
C ALA A 92 0.25 -19.98 -13.15
N ASP A 93 -0.34 -20.67 -12.19
CA ASP A 93 -0.65 -22.10 -12.30
C ASP A 93 -1.76 -22.35 -13.33
N GLU A 94 -2.78 -21.51 -13.39
CA GLU A 94 -3.83 -21.57 -14.43
C GLU A 94 -3.22 -21.29 -15.82
N ALA A 95 -2.38 -20.27 -15.94
CA ALA A 95 -1.68 -19.97 -17.19
C ALA A 95 -0.81 -21.14 -17.67
N ARG A 96 -0.08 -21.81 -16.76
CA ARG A 96 0.69 -23.02 -17.07
C ARG A 96 -0.20 -24.17 -17.49
N ARG A 97 -1.32 -24.39 -16.82
CA ARG A 97 -2.31 -25.41 -17.15
C ARG A 97 -2.86 -25.18 -18.56
N PHE A 98 -3.26 -23.95 -18.86
CA PHE A 98 -3.73 -23.59 -20.21
C PHE A 98 -2.68 -23.87 -21.28
N LEU A 99 -1.42 -23.48 -21.04
CA LEU A 99 -0.32 -23.68 -21.97
C LEU A 99 0.18 -25.13 -22.03
N SER A 100 -0.44 -26.07 -21.32
CA SER A 100 0.02 -27.44 -21.17
C SER A 100 1.49 -27.56 -20.75
N LEU A 101 1.97 -26.57 -20.03
CA LEU A 101 3.30 -26.59 -19.45
C LEU A 101 3.30 -27.54 -18.25
N PRO A 102 4.39 -28.28 -18.01
CA PRO A 102 4.52 -29.07 -16.81
C PRO A 102 4.27 -28.13 -15.62
N ARG A 103 3.40 -28.56 -14.71
CA ARG A 103 3.31 -27.93 -13.40
C ARG A 103 4.76 -27.83 -12.93
N SER A 104 5.19 -26.66 -12.50
CA SER A 104 6.45 -26.58 -11.78
C SER A 104 6.24 -27.41 -10.52
N GLU A 105 6.42 -28.73 -10.62
CA GLU A 105 6.65 -29.51 -9.43
C GLU A 105 7.74 -28.78 -8.68
N PRO A 106 7.61 -28.60 -7.38
CA PRO A 106 8.75 -28.14 -6.59
C PRO A 106 9.84 -29.15 -6.95
N LYS A 107 10.79 -28.72 -7.79
CA LYS A 107 11.95 -29.54 -8.12
C LYS A 107 12.52 -29.90 -6.77
N SER A 108 12.40 -31.16 -6.42
CA SER A 108 13.22 -31.77 -5.40
C SER A 108 14.64 -31.86 -5.97
N ASP A 109 15.21 -30.70 -6.29
CA ASP A 109 16.63 -30.54 -6.37
C ASP A 109 17.10 -30.66 -4.94
N SER A 110 17.66 -31.82 -4.62
CA SER A 110 18.44 -32.11 -3.42
C SER A 110 19.74 -31.27 -3.36
N ARG A 111 19.79 -30.14 -4.05
CA ARG A 111 20.65 -29.00 -3.76
C ARG A 111 19.78 -27.99 -3.07
N SER A 112 19.88 -27.95 -1.75
CA SER A 112 19.23 -27.03 -0.82
C SER A 112 19.08 -25.65 -1.46
N ARG A 113 17.86 -25.39 -2.04
CA ARG A 113 17.43 -24.02 -2.22
C ARG A 113 17.34 -23.48 -0.79
N PRO A 114 18.12 -22.44 -0.45
CA PRO A 114 17.96 -21.86 0.86
C PRO A 114 16.47 -21.57 1.05
N PRO A 115 15.89 -21.93 2.20
CA PRO A 115 14.49 -21.69 2.45
C PRO A 115 14.21 -20.21 2.15
N PRO A 116 13.06 -19.87 1.53
CA PRO A 116 12.70 -18.48 1.33
C PRO A 116 12.89 -17.77 2.66
N VAL A 117 13.59 -16.63 2.64
CA VAL A 117 13.83 -15.85 3.88
C VAL A 117 12.49 -15.77 4.59
N PRO A 118 12.33 -16.35 5.80
CA PRO A 118 11.04 -16.44 6.43
C PRO A 118 10.45 -15.04 6.48
N THR A 119 9.31 -14.82 5.85
CA THR A 119 8.49 -13.64 6.11
C THR A 119 8.14 -13.75 7.58
N GLY A 120 8.87 -13.08 8.46
CA GLY A 120 8.88 -13.34 9.89
C GLY A 120 7.48 -13.51 10.47
N SER A 121 7.36 -14.37 11.44
CA SER A 121 6.07 -14.66 12.10
C SER A 121 5.59 -13.49 12.96
N PRO A 122 4.31 -13.43 13.36
CA PRO A 122 3.81 -12.47 14.35
C PRO A 122 4.62 -12.48 15.65
N GLU A 123 5.14 -13.66 16.08
CA GLU A 123 6.00 -13.80 17.25
C GLU A 123 7.34 -13.08 17.06
N SER A 124 7.91 -13.20 15.86
CA SER A 124 9.16 -12.50 15.51
C SER A 124 8.94 -10.98 15.46
N ALA A 125 7.79 -10.52 14.96
CA ALA A 125 7.42 -9.11 14.94
C ALA A 125 7.26 -8.57 16.38
N ARG A 126 6.54 -9.28 17.25
CA ARG A 126 6.39 -8.93 18.68
C ARG A 126 7.74 -8.86 19.39
N ARG A 127 8.62 -9.84 19.16
CA ARG A 127 9.97 -9.86 19.74
C ARG A 127 10.80 -8.68 19.24
N LEU A 128 10.80 -8.40 17.94
CA LEU A 128 11.53 -7.27 17.38
C LEU A 128 11.04 -5.95 17.99
N PHE A 129 9.72 -5.75 18.06
CA PHE A 129 9.14 -4.54 18.63
C PHE A 129 9.47 -4.39 20.13
N ALA A 130 9.37 -5.47 20.89
CA ALA A 130 9.67 -5.47 22.33
C ALA A 130 11.15 -5.18 22.65
N MET A 131 12.09 -5.58 21.75
CA MET A 131 13.53 -5.31 21.91
C MET A 131 13.92 -3.89 21.43
N SER A 132 13.00 -3.18 20.78
CA SER A 132 13.26 -1.84 20.23
C SER A 132 12.97 -0.76 21.27
N GLN A 133 13.65 0.39 21.15
CA GLN A 133 13.58 1.51 22.08
C GLN A 133 12.49 2.53 21.66
N PRO A 134 11.99 3.37 22.59
CA PRO A 134 11.20 4.54 22.21
C PRO A 134 11.95 5.43 21.19
N ILE A 135 11.22 6.15 20.35
CA ILE A 135 11.82 6.96 19.28
C ILE A 135 12.44 8.27 19.78
N ALA A 136 12.03 8.76 20.94
CA ALA A 136 12.50 10.04 21.50
C ALA A 136 14.03 10.05 21.69
N GLY A 137 14.69 11.10 21.24
CA GLY A 137 16.15 11.27 21.29
C GLY A 137 16.94 10.36 20.35
N THR A 138 16.29 9.70 19.40
CA THR A 138 16.92 8.77 18.45
C THR A 138 16.94 9.32 17.03
N ILE A 139 17.67 8.65 16.14
CA ILE A 139 17.68 8.99 14.70
C ILE A 139 16.30 8.85 14.03
N VAL A 140 15.38 8.06 14.61
CA VAL A 140 14.00 7.99 14.13
C VAL A 140 13.29 9.33 14.33
N GLU A 141 13.48 9.96 15.49
CA GLU A 141 12.97 11.30 15.72
C GLU A 141 13.62 12.31 14.76
N THR A 142 14.95 12.24 14.57
CA THR A 142 15.68 13.09 13.60
C THR A 142 15.09 12.91 12.20
N TYR A 143 14.88 11.68 11.75
CA TYR A 143 14.30 11.34 10.45
C TYR A 143 12.90 11.95 10.26
N LEU A 144 12.01 11.75 11.25
CA LEU A 144 10.65 12.26 11.17
C LEU A 144 10.61 13.79 11.21
N ARG A 145 11.41 14.42 12.08
CA ARG A 145 11.53 15.89 12.12
C ARG A 145 12.12 16.48 10.84
N GLY A 146 13.08 15.80 10.21
CA GLY A 146 13.62 16.17 8.90
C GLY A 146 12.56 16.14 7.79
N ARG A 147 11.46 15.41 8.01
CA ARG A 147 10.25 15.40 7.16
C ARG A 147 9.15 16.35 7.64
N VAL A 148 9.50 17.29 8.51
CA VAL A 148 8.59 18.29 9.11
C VAL A 148 7.48 17.65 9.98
N ILE A 149 7.61 16.38 10.32
CA ILE A 149 6.67 15.68 11.22
C ILE A 149 7.07 16.01 12.66
N THR A 150 6.38 16.95 13.28
CA THR A 150 6.74 17.50 14.60
C THR A 150 5.92 16.93 15.75
N ASN A 151 4.69 16.47 15.49
CA ASN A 151 3.81 15.90 16.51
C ASN A 151 4.12 14.41 16.73
N LEU A 152 5.12 14.14 17.56
CA LEU A 152 5.59 12.78 17.87
C LEU A 152 5.15 12.29 19.25
N ASP A 153 4.41 13.09 20.01
CA ASP A 153 3.99 12.74 21.36
C ASP A 153 2.98 11.57 21.36
N GLY A 154 3.15 10.64 22.29
CA GLY A 154 2.25 9.49 22.43
C GLY A 154 2.25 8.52 21.24
N ILE A 155 3.29 8.50 20.41
CA ILE A 155 3.44 7.53 19.32
C ILE A 155 4.10 6.24 19.83
N ASP A 156 3.32 5.41 20.52
CA ASP A 156 3.81 4.13 21.05
C ASP A 156 3.91 3.04 19.97
N SER A 157 3.29 3.23 18.81
CA SER A 157 3.32 2.29 17.69
C SER A 157 4.64 2.32 16.89
N LEU A 158 5.52 3.31 17.13
CA LEU A 158 6.84 3.40 16.53
C LEU A 158 7.94 3.17 17.58
N ARG A 159 8.98 2.45 17.18
CA ARG A 159 10.17 2.16 17.98
C ARG A 159 11.45 2.33 17.17
N PHE A 160 12.57 2.48 17.86
CA PHE A 160 13.89 2.52 17.27
C PHE A 160 14.66 1.24 17.56
N GLN A 161 15.20 0.61 16.50
CA GLN A 161 16.14 -0.52 16.62
C GLN A 161 17.50 -0.11 16.06
N PRO A 162 18.54 0.06 16.91
CA PRO A 162 19.85 0.55 16.44
C PRO A 162 20.59 -0.46 15.56
N ARG A 163 20.27 -1.75 15.67
CA ARG A 163 20.95 -2.84 14.96
C ARG A 163 19.92 -3.81 14.36
N CYS A 164 19.21 -3.36 13.32
CA CYS A 164 18.23 -4.19 12.62
C CYS A 164 18.89 -4.89 11.44
N TYR A 165 18.78 -6.22 11.40
CA TYR A 165 19.33 -7.02 10.32
C TYR A 165 18.60 -6.75 9.01
N TYR A 166 19.39 -6.54 7.95
CA TYR A 166 18.95 -6.44 6.57
C TYR A 166 19.65 -7.51 5.74
N ARG A 167 18.89 -8.18 4.89
CA ARG A 167 19.42 -9.13 3.91
C ARG A 167 18.65 -8.91 2.61
N PRO A 168 19.29 -8.46 1.52
CA PRO A 168 18.59 -8.21 0.26
C PRO A 168 17.97 -9.48 -0.31
N GLU A 169 18.72 -10.56 -0.37
CA GLU A 169 18.33 -11.88 -0.86
C GLU A 169 18.78 -12.99 0.10
N ALA A 170 18.26 -14.21 -0.10
CA ALA A 170 18.52 -15.33 0.80
C ALA A 170 20.02 -15.65 0.93
N ASP A 171 20.77 -15.52 -0.17
CA ASP A 171 22.20 -15.84 -0.27
C ASP A 171 23.13 -14.64 -0.05
N ALA A 172 22.56 -13.44 0.11
CA ALA A 172 23.34 -12.25 0.33
C ALA A 172 23.85 -12.15 1.78
N PRO A 173 24.99 -11.48 2.01
CA PRO A 173 25.47 -11.21 3.36
C PRO A 173 24.44 -10.40 4.14
N THR A 174 24.38 -10.66 5.45
CA THR A 174 23.53 -9.88 6.35
C THR A 174 24.23 -8.58 6.71
N GLU A 175 23.56 -7.47 6.45
CA GLU A 175 23.96 -6.14 6.87
C GLU A 175 23.23 -5.75 8.16
N ILE A 176 23.74 -4.72 8.83
CA ILE A 176 23.13 -4.16 10.05
C ILE A 176 22.95 -2.68 9.84
N TRP A 177 21.71 -2.23 9.90
CA TRP A 177 21.32 -0.84 9.79
C TRP A 177 20.42 -0.43 10.95
N PRO A 178 20.48 0.82 11.41
CA PRO A 178 19.46 1.32 12.33
C PRO A 178 18.11 1.38 11.60
N ALA A 179 17.00 1.17 12.33
CA ALA A 179 15.70 1.13 11.72
C ALA A 179 14.59 1.70 12.63
N MET A 180 13.62 2.33 12.00
CA MET A 180 12.30 2.56 12.57
C MET A 180 11.49 1.29 12.45
N ILE A 181 10.91 0.85 13.57
CA ILE A 181 10.03 -0.32 13.66
C ILE A 181 8.62 0.15 13.98
N ALA A 182 7.69 -0.11 13.08
CA ALA A 182 6.28 0.21 13.28
C ALA A 182 5.48 -1.07 13.59
N ALA A 183 4.71 -1.06 14.67
CA ALA A 183 3.84 -2.17 15.05
C ALA A 183 2.60 -2.20 14.17
N VAL A 184 2.37 -3.32 13.49
CA VAL A 184 1.11 -3.59 12.80
C VAL A 184 0.20 -4.35 13.75
N THR A 185 -1.01 -3.82 13.98
CA THR A 185 -1.94 -4.36 14.97
C THR A 185 -3.29 -4.72 14.36
N ASP A 186 -3.96 -5.71 14.96
CA ASP A 186 -5.37 -6.01 14.73
C ASP A 186 -6.30 -4.97 15.38
N LEU A 187 -7.61 -5.18 15.29
CA LEU A 187 -8.62 -4.29 15.92
C LEU A 187 -8.62 -4.35 17.45
N GLN A 188 -8.04 -5.38 18.04
CA GLN A 188 -7.90 -5.57 19.47
C GLN A 188 -6.58 -4.99 20.02
N GLY A 189 -5.72 -4.46 19.14
CA GLY A 189 -4.41 -3.90 19.51
C GLY A 189 -3.29 -4.92 19.63
N HIS A 190 -3.52 -6.21 19.33
CA HIS A 190 -2.45 -7.19 19.33
C HIS A 190 -1.52 -7.01 18.15
N ILE A 191 -0.22 -7.06 18.38
CA ILE A 191 0.79 -6.99 17.32
C ILE A 191 0.72 -8.27 16.50
N THR A 192 0.36 -8.13 15.23
CA THR A 192 0.28 -9.20 14.23
C THR A 192 1.44 -9.16 13.24
N GLY A 193 2.09 -8.02 13.13
CA GLY A 193 3.22 -7.81 12.24
C GLY A 193 4.04 -6.60 12.65
N ALA A 194 5.11 -6.34 11.92
CA ALA A 194 5.93 -5.15 12.06
C ALA A 194 6.41 -4.68 10.68
N HIS A 195 6.51 -3.38 10.52
CA HIS A 195 7.15 -2.76 9.37
C HIS A 195 8.50 -2.18 9.80
N ARG A 196 9.53 -2.45 9.02
CA ARG A 196 10.89 -1.98 9.22
C ARG A 196 11.22 -0.95 8.14
N THR A 197 11.61 0.23 8.55
CA THR A 197 12.22 1.25 7.69
C THR A 197 13.66 1.43 8.13
N TRP A 198 14.61 0.90 7.37
CA TRP A 198 16.03 1.11 7.64
C TRP A 198 16.42 2.53 7.28
N LEU A 199 17.19 3.14 8.17
CA LEU A 199 17.58 4.54 8.08
C LEU A 199 19.09 4.66 7.86
N ASP A 200 19.49 5.74 7.21
CA ASP A 200 20.89 6.17 7.20
C ASP A 200 21.32 6.51 8.64
N PRO A 201 22.54 6.15 9.06
CA PRO A 201 23.02 6.45 10.40
C PRO A 201 23.01 7.93 10.79
N SER A 202 23.00 8.85 9.82
CA SER A 202 22.82 10.28 10.08
C SER A 202 21.39 10.64 10.50
N GLY A 203 20.42 9.78 10.22
CA GLY A 203 18.99 10.01 10.46
C GLY A 203 18.32 10.99 9.48
N HIS A 204 19.01 11.41 8.42
CA HIS A 204 18.41 12.37 7.47
C HIS A 204 17.60 11.71 6.36
N ASP A 205 17.86 10.43 6.05
CA ASP A 205 17.15 9.70 5.02
C ASP A 205 17.04 8.20 5.36
N LYS A 206 16.41 7.45 4.48
CA LYS A 206 16.41 5.98 4.51
C LYS A 206 17.81 5.46 4.16
N ALA A 207 18.13 4.27 4.65
CA ALA A 207 19.39 3.61 4.31
C ALA A 207 19.54 3.47 2.79
N PRO A 208 20.75 3.68 2.24
CA PRO A 208 21.03 3.57 0.81
C PRO A 208 21.14 2.09 0.37
N ILE A 209 20.06 1.34 0.53
CA ILE A 209 19.94 -0.08 0.23
C ILE A 209 18.74 -0.30 -0.71
N ASP A 210 18.72 -1.39 -1.48
CA ASP A 210 17.73 -1.63 -2.54
C ASP A 210 16.28 -1.58 -2.04
N THR A 211 16.02 -2.11 -0.87
CA THR A 211 14.68 -2.17 -0.27
C THR A 211 14.70 -1.66 1.17
N PRO A 212 14.73 -0.33 1.39
CA PRO A 212 14.83 0.24 2.72
C PRO A 212 13.55 0.08 3.57
N ARG A 213 12.51 -0.51 3.02
CA ARG A 213 11.25 -0.79 3.73
C ARG A 213 10.85 -2.24 3.51
N ARG A 214 10.60 -2.98 4.59
CA ARG A 214 10.05 -4.34 4.55
C ARG A 214 9.16 -4.63 5.75
N ALA A 215 8.07 -5.30 5.48
CA ALA A 215 7.18 -5.79 6.52
C ALA A 215 7.47 -7.24 6.89
N MET A 216 6.94 -7.68 8.04
CA MET A 216 6.99 -9.05 8.53
C MET A 216 5.74 -9.38 9.35
N GLY A 217 5.36 -10.64 9.40
CA GLY A 217 4.17 -11.12 10.10
C GLY A 217 2.90 -11.07 9.27
N HIS A 218 1.75 -10.98 9.92
CA HIS A 218 0.43 -10.93 9.28
C HIS A 218 -0.03 -9.49 9.17
N LEU A 219 -0.19 -9.00 7.93
CA LEU A 219 -0.47 -7.60 7.64
C LEU A 219 -1.86 -7.39 7.03
N LEU A 220 -2.40 -8.40 6.33
CA LEU A 220 -3.66 -8.24 5.61
C LEU A 220 -4.81 -7.93 6.57
N GLY A 221 -5.49 -6.82 6.32
CA GLY A 221 -6.57 -6.33 7.19
C GLY A 221 -6.10 -5.52 8.40
N HIS A 222 -4.81 -5.51 8.69
CA HIS A 222 -4.18 -4.87 9.84
C HIS A 222 -3.42 -3.61 9.43
N ALA A 223 -3.06 -2.75 10.39
CA ALA A 223 -2.42 -1.48 10.10
C ALA A 223 -1.55 -0.99 11.27
N VAL A 224 -0.67 -0.05 11.01
CA VAL A 224 -0.04 0.78 12.05
C VAL A 224 -1.08 1.80 12.50
N ARG A 225 -1.34 1.87 13.83
CA ARG A 225 -2.39 2.71 14.41
C ARG A 225 -1.82 3.83 15.25
N PHE A 226 -2.32 5.03 15.03
CA PHE A 226 -1.98 6.23 15.78
C PHE A 226 -3.25 6.74 16.48
N GLY A 227 -3.42 6.32 17.72
CA GLY A 227 -4.61 6.58 18.52
C GLY A 227 -5.61 5.42 18.55
N PRO A 228 -6.56 5.46 19.50
CA PRO A 228 -7.61 4.46 19.65
C PRO A 228 -8.64 4.54 18.52
N ALA A 229 -9.32 3.43 18.24
CA ALA A 229 -10.41 3.41 17.26
C ALA A 229 -11.54 4.37 17.69
N SER A 230 -12.09 5.11 16.71
CA SER A 230 -13.12 6.12 16.91
C SER A 230 -14.21 6.01 15.83
N ASP A 231 -15.28 6.75 16.01
CA ASP A 231 -16.39 6.89 15.05
C ASP A 231 -15.96 7.60 13.75
N VAL A 232 -14.93 8.44 13.84
CA VAL A 232 -14.28 9.09 12.69
C VAL A 232 -12.80 8.74 12.70
N MET A 233 -12.28 8.26 11.57
CA MET A 233 -10.89 7.87 11.42
C MET A 233 -10.36 8.27 10.05
N ALA A 234 -9.03 8.34 9.93
CA ALA A 234 -8.35 8.45 8.64
C ALA A 234 -7.46 7.24 8.35
N ALA A 235 -7.38 6.85 7.08
CA ALA A 235 -6.54 5.75 6.59
C ALA A 235 -5.80 6.16 5.32
N GLY A 236 -4.53 5.79 5.21
CA GLY A 236 -3.70 5.97 4.02
C GLY A 236 -2.59 4.93 3.97
N GLU A 237 -1.73 5.00 2.95
CA GLU A 237 -0.66 4.02 2.77
C GLU A 237 0.53 4.28 3.67
N GLY A 238 1.15 5.44 3.53
CA GLY A 238 2.44 5.77 4.10
C GLY A 238 2.39 6.15 5.57
N ILE A 239 3.37 5.72 6.36
CA ILE A 239 3.54 6.17 7.75
C ILE A 239 3.77 7.67 7.78
N GLU A 240 4.67 8.17 6.94
CA GLU A 240 5.04 9.57 6.86
C GLU A 240 3.86 10.44 6.42
N THR A 241 3.10 10.01 5.41
CA THR A 241 1.86 10.64 4.92
C THR A 241 0.83 10.77 6.06
N MET A 242 0.60 9.69 6.80
CA MET A 242 -0.39 9.66 7.87
C MET A 242 0.06 10.44 9.11
N LEU A 243 1.34 10.48 9.42
CA LEU A 243 1.88 11.32 10.48
C LEU A 243 1.84 12.81 10.13
N SER A 244 1.93 13.16 8.84
CA SER A 244 1.74 14.54 8.36
C SER A 244 0.30 15.01 8.60
N LEU A 245 -0.68 14.15 8.32
CA LEU A 245 -2.08 14.41 8.68
C LEU A 245 -2.23 14.58 10.20
N ARG A 246 -1.56 13.75 11.02
CA ARG A 246 -1.58 13.85 12.47
C ARG A 246 -1.01 15.17 13.00
N CYS A 247 -0.05 15.77 12.32
CA CYS A 247 0.42 17.11 12.69
C CYS A 247 -0.68 18.17 12.57
N VAL A 248 -1.57 18.03 11.60
CA VAL A 248 -2.69 18.94 11.38
C VAL A 248 -3.88 18.62 12.30
N ILE A 249 -4.14 17.33 12.54
CA ILE A 249 -5.32 16.81 13.24
C ILE A 249 -4.89 15.79 14.32
N PRO A 250 -4.28 16.25 15.42
CA PRO A 250 -3.67 15.38 16.42
C PRO A 250 -4.68 14.49 17.19
N SER A 251 -5.93 14.90 17.28
CA SER A 251 -6.98 14.20 18.04
C SER A 251 -7.75 13.15 17.23
N MET A 252 -7.53 13.05 15.91
CA MET A 252 -8.18 12.04 15.08
C MET A 252 -7.42 10.71 15.16
N ALA A 253 -8.17 9.61 15.21
CA ALA A 253 -7.59 8.28 15.05
C ALA A 253 -7.12 8.07 13.60
N ILE A 254 -5.86 7.69 13.43
CA ILE A 254 -5.20 7.59 12.12
C ILE A 254 -4.55 6.23 11.97
N ILE A 255 -4.60 5.65 10.77
CA ILE A 255 -3.95 4.37 10.46
C ILE A 255 -3.13 4.44 9.17
N ALA A 256 -1.95 3.78 9.17
CA ALA A 256 -1.14 3.56 7.99
C ALA A 256 -1.17 2.09 7.60
N ALA A 257 -1.61 1.80 6.38
CA ALA A 257 -1.81 0.44 5.88
C ALA A 257 -0.58 -0.16 5.21
N LEU A 258 0.46 0.64 4.92
CA LEU A 258 1.78 0.26 4.42
C LEU A 258 1.87 -0.08 2.93
N SER A 259 0.77 -0.25 2.24
CA SER A 259 0.69 -0.40 0.77
C SER A 259 -0.75 -0.26 0.28
N ALA A 260 -0.91 0.03 -1.02
CA ALA A 260 -2.20 0.09 -1.71
C ALA A 260 -3.06 -1.17 -1.48
N ALA A 261 -2.46 -2.37 -1.60
CA ALA A 261 -3.17 -3.63 -1.39
C ALA A 261 -3.67 -3.80 0.05
N HIS A 262 -2.86 -3.42 1.04
CA HIS A 262 -3.25 -3.48 2.44
C HIS A 262 -4.27 -2.39 2.78
N LEU A 263 -4.17 -1.18 2.20
CA LEU A 263 -5.15 -0.11 2.36
C LEU A 263 -6.55 -0.58 1.91
N ARG A 264 -6.62 -1.17 0.73
CA ARG A 264 -7.87 -1.75 0.22
C ARG A 264 -8.47 -2.82 1.13
N ALA A 265 -7.62 -3.56 1.87
CA ALA A 265 -8.02 -4.72 2.67
C ALA A 265 -8.25 -4.43 4.17
N ILE A 266 -8.04 -3.20 4.67
CA ILE A 266 -8.13 -2.89 6.10
C ILE A 266 -9.48 -3.29 6.70
N LEU A 267 -9.43 -3.77 7.95
CA LEU A 267 -10.64 -4.08 8.71
C LEU A 267 -11.17 -2.85 9.42
N PHE A 268 -12.48 -2.65 9.35
CA PHE A 268 -13.17 -1.54 9.99
C PHE A 268 -13.54 -1.88 11.43
N PRO A 269 -13.23 -1.02 12.42
CA PRO A 269 -13.77 -1.19 13.76
C PRO A 269 -15.29 -0.94 13.78
N ALA A 270 -16.01 -1.67 14.62
CA ALA A 270 -17.48 -1.60 14.68
C ALA A 270 -18.05 -0.21 15.01
N VAL A 271 -17.24 0.64 15.64
CA VAL A 271 -17.64 2.01 16.01
C VAL A 271 -17.54 3.00 14.86
N LEU A 272 -16.85 2.63 13.76
CA LEU A 272 -16.55 3.54 12.64
C LEU A 272 -17.82 3.95 11.90
N ARG A 273 -18.01 5.26 11.72
CA ARG A 273 -19.13 5.89 10.99
C ARG A 273 -18.66 6.66 9.77
N ARG A 274 -17.48 7.28 9.87
CA ARG A 274 -16.87 8.05 8.78
C ARG A 274 -15.41 7.72 8.65
N LEU A 275 -14.99 7.47 7.41
CA LEU A 275 -13.60 7.17 7.04
C LEU A 275 -13.08 8.22 6.06
N TYR A 276 -12.05 8.93 6.45
CA TYR A 276 -11.24 9.72 5.54
C TYR A 276 -10.17 8.85 4.91
N ILE A 277 -10.17 8.77 3.58
CA ILE A 277 -9.20 7.97 2.83
C ILE A 277 -8.17 8.93 2.24
N VAL A 278 -6.95 8.88 2.75
CA VAL A 278 -5.83 9.70 2.24
C VAL A 278 -5.29 9.03 1.00
N ARG A 279 -5.36 9.75 -0.11
CA ARG A 279 -4.86 9.33 -1.41
C ARG A 279 -3.39 9.75 -1.56
N ASP A 280 -2.55 8.87 -2.08
CA ASP A 280 -1.28 9.23 -2.70
C ASP A 280 -1.54 9.47 -4.21
N ASP A 281 -0.91 10.47 -4.82
CA ASP A 281 -1.19 10.86 -6.22
C ASP A 281 -0.45 9.94 -7.21
N ASP A 282 -0.79 8.66 -7.18
CA ASP A 282 -0.28 7.66 -8.09
C ASP A 282 -1.38 6.67 -8.55
N PRO A 283 -1.20 5.95 -9.70
CA PRO A 283 -2.21 5.03 -10.21
C PRO A 283 -2.53 3.82 -9.30
N ALA A 284 -1.60 3.42 -8.43
CA ALA A 284 -1.82 2.31 -7.49
C ALA A 284 -2.69 2.80 -6.32
N GLY A 285 -2.46 4.01 -5.83
CA GLY A 285 -3.26 4.70 -4.84
C GLY A 285 -4.71 4.88 -5.29
N ASP A 286 -4.94 5.29 -6.54
CA ASP A 286 -6.28 5.45 -7.09
C ASP A 286 -7.11 4.16 -7.00
N GLY A 287 -6.53 3.04 -7.38
CA GLY A 287 -7.20 1.73 -7.32
C GLY A 287 -7.48 1.27 -5.88
N ALA A 288 -6.58 1.57 -4.94
CA ALA A 288 -6.75 1.24 -3.53
C ALA A 288 -7.85 2.09 -2.89
N VAL A 289 -7.85 3.39 -3.16
CA VAL A 289 -8.85 4.35 -2.69
C VAL A 289 -10.24 3.94 -3.16
N ALA A 290 -10.43 3.68 -4.47
CA ALA A 290 -11.72 3.26 -5.02
C ALA A 290 -12.23 1.97 -4.34
N GLY A 291 -11.39 0.94 -4.22
CA GLY A 291 -11.79 -0.31 -3.58
C GLY A 291 -12.08 -0.19 -2.09
N LEU A 292 -11.37 0.67 -1.35
CA LEU A 292 -11.66 0.93 0.06
C LEU A 292 -12.95 1.74 0.21
N PHE A 293 -13.17 2.73 -0.66
CA PHE A 293 -14.37 3.56 -0.70
C PHE A 293 -15.63 2.70 -0.88
N ASP A 294 -15.63 1.81 -1.88
CA ASP A 294 -16.76 0.89 -2.15
C ASP A 294 -17.05 -0.04 -0.95
N ARG A 295 -15.99 -0.53 -0.30
CA ARG A 295 -16.14 -1.38 0.89
C ARG A 295 -16.69 -0.60 2.10
N ALA A 296 -16.27 0.64 2.29
CA ALA A 296 -16.78 1.50 3.36
C ALA A 296 -18.27 1.78 3.14
N GLN A 297 -18.66 2.18 1.94
CA GLN A 297 -20.07 2.40 1.60
C GLN A 297 -20.92 1.13 1.78
N SER A 298 -20.43 -0.02 1.34
CA SER A 298 -21.12 -1.31 1.51
C SER A 298 -21.29 -1.69 2.98
N ALA A 299 -20.42 -1.20 3.86
CA ALA A 299 -20.50 -1.39 5.31
C ALA A 299 -21.34 -0.31 6.01
N GLY A 300 -21.95 0.63 5.28
CA GLY A 300 -22.70 1.75 5.85
C GLY A 300 -21.83 2.83 6.50
N ILE A 301 -20.55 2.92 6.11
CA ILE A 301 -19.58 3.90 6.58
C ILE A 301 -19.47 4.99 5.52
N GLU A 302 -19.63 6.24 5.94
CA GLU A 302 -19.41 7.39 5.07
C GLU A 302 -17.92 7.50 4.73
N ALA A 303 -17.58 7.50 3.46
CA ALA A 303 -16.20 7.60 2.98
C ALA A 303 -15.98 8.96 2.29
N ILE A 304 -14.88 9.61 2.64
CA ILE A 304 -14.45 10.89 2.06
C ILE A 304 -12.99 10.76 1.68
N VAL A 305 -12.64 11.11 0.43
CA VAL A 305 -11.27 11.07 -0.04
C VAL A 305 -10.59 12.41 0.26
N LEU A 306 -9.39 12.34 0.85
CA LEU A 306 -8.50 13.49 1.02
C LEU A 306 -7.39 13.40 -0.01
N SER A 307 -7.27 14.43 -0.84
CA SER A 307 -6.27 14.51 -1.91
C SER A 307 -5.18 15.52 -1.56
N PRO A 308 -3.91 15.18 -1.73
CA PRO A 308 -2.81 16.13 -1.59
C PRO A 308 -2.78 17.10 -2.78
N GLN A 309 -1.97 18.16 -2.66
CA GLN A 309 -1.65 19.08 -3.76
C GLN A 309 -0.38 18.64 -4.52
N CYS A 310 0.53 17.94 -3.82
CA CYS A 310 1.72 17.29 -4.38
C CYS A 310 1.50 15.77 -4.48
N GLU A 311 2.56 14.98 -4.44
CA GLU A 311 2.50 13.52 -4.54
C GLU A 311 1.81 12.88 -3.32
N ASP A 312 2.06 13.41 -2.10
CA ASP A 312 1.44 12.97 -0.86
C ASP A 312 1.36 14.10 0.19
N LEU A 313 0.66 13.87 1.32
CA LEU A 313 0.54 14.89 2.37
C LEU A 313 1.86 15.22 3.08
N ASN A 314 2.88 14.35 3.01
CA ASN A 314 4.18 14.70 3.56
C ASN A 314 4.93 15.67 2.65
N GLU A 315 4.82 15.51 1.34
CA GLU A 315 5.35 16.49 0.39
C GLU A 315 4.61 17.83 0.52
N ASP A 316 3.29 17.83 0.67
CA ASP A 316 2.53 19.07 0.96
C ASP A 316 3.03 19.76 2.23
N LEU A 317 3.23 19.01 3.33
CA LEU A 317 3.70 19.55 4.60
C LEU A 317 5.12 20.14 4.48
N ARG A 318 6.00 19.51 3.69
CA ARG A 318 7.37 19.95 3.45
C ARG A 318 7.46 21.18 2.55
N HIS A 319 6.57 21.27 1.55
CA HIS A 319 6.58 22.38 0.58
C HIS A 319 5.86 23.62 1.07
N PHE A 320 4.73 23.45 1.76
CA PHE A 320 3.82 24.55 2.04
C PHE A 320 3.76 24.99 3.51
N ASP A 321 4.11 24.19 4.45
CA ASP A 321 3.93 24.32 5.90
C ASP A 321 2.60 23.75 6.45
N ILE A 322 2.54 23.69 7.78
CA ILE A 322 1.39 23.09 8.49
C ILE A 322 0.09 23.91 8.34
N ASN A 323 0.18 25.26 8.22
CA ASN A 323 -0.99 26.11 8.12
C ASN A 323 -1.62 26.01 6.73
N ALA A 324 -0.81 25.98 5.70
CA ALA A 324 -1.25 25.77 4.33
C ALA A 324 -1.85 24.37 4.15
N LEU A 325 -1.21 23.33 4.69
CA LEU A 325 -1.77 21.97 4.68
C LEU A 325 -3.11 21.93 5.43
N ARG A 326 -3.22 22.58 6.60
CA ARG A 326 -4.47 22.68 7.35
C ARG A 326 -5.56 23.37 6.54
N ALA A 327 -5.26 24.47 5.86
CA ALA A 327 -6.20 25.19 5.01
C ALA A 327 -6.70 24.33 3.84
N ALA A 328 -5.79 23.62 3.16
CA ALA A 328 -6.09 22.73 2.04
C ALA A 328 -6.97 21.53 2.47
N LEU A 329 -6.70 20.96 3.65
CA LEU A 329 -7.51 19.86 4.18
C LEU A 329 -8.87 20.33 4.68
N ARG A 330 -8.96 21.54 5.28
CA ARG A 330 -10.21 22.06 5.85
C ARG A 330 -11.38 22.05 4.88
N ILE A 331 -11.16 22.34 3.61
CA ILE A 331 -12.20 22.36 2.58
C ILE A 331 -12.64 20.96 2.12
N GLN A 332 -11.87 19.95 2.44
CA GLN A 332 -12.14 18.55 2.11
C GLN A 332 -12.82 17.78 3.24
N PHE A 333 -12.84 18.34 4.44
CA PHE A 333 -13.48 17.73 5.62
C PHE A 333 -14.98 18.05 5.68
N ALA A 334 -15.76 17.11 6.21
CA ALA A 334 -17.15 17.36 6.56
C ALA A 334 -17.26 18.51 7.58
N PRO A 335 -18.27 19.39 7.48
CA PRO A 335 -18.39 20.57 8.35
C PRO A 335 -18.33 20.26 9.85
N ASP A 336 -18.98 19.17 10.29
CA ASP A 336 -18.99 18.75 11.70
C ASP A 336 -17.59 18.33 12.18
N ASP A 337 -16.81 17.71 11.31
CA ASP A 337 -15.45 17.29 11.62
C ASP A 337 -14.46 18.46 11.58
N VAL A 338 -14.70 19.46 10.74
CA VAL A 338 -13.96 20.74 10.81
C VAL A 338 -14.15 21.39 12.19
N ALA A 339 -15.37 21.42 12.69
CA ALA A 339 -15.65 21.96 14.03
C ALA A 339 -15.00 21.11 15.14
N ARG A 340 -15.00 19.77 14.98
CA ARG A 340 -14.49 18.82 15.97
C ARG A 340 -12.95 18.77 16.01
N PHE A 341 -12.27 18.77 14.88
CA PHE A 341 -10.86 18.47 14.77
C PHE A 341 -9.96 19.62 14.32
N LEU A 342 -10.52 20.65 13.67
CA LEU A 342 -9.78 21.77 13.09
C LEU A 342 -10.10 23.14 13.71
N SER A 343 -10.94 23.18 14.76
CA SER A 343 -11.22 24.43 15.47
C SER A 343 -10.00 24.89 16.28
N THR A 344 -9.73 26.18 16.28
CA THR A 344 -8.56 26.83 16.90
C THR A 344 -8.51 26.74 18.44
N SER A 345 -9.53 26.21 19.10
CA SER A 345 -9.60 26.12 20.57
C SER A 345 -8.72 25.01 21.21
N ALA A 346 -8.08 24.16 20.43
CA ALA A 346 -7.24 23.06 20.95
C ALA A 346 -5.76 23.44 21.10
N TRP A 347 -5.35 24.70 20.89
CA TRP A 347 -3.94 25.11 20.87
C TRP A 347 -3.60 26.22 21.89
N THR A 348 -4.28 26.31 23.03
CA THR A 348 -3.83 27.10 24.18
C THR A 348 -3.10 26.20 25.16
N GLY A 349 -1.89 25.78 24.79
CA GLY A 349 -0.88 25.18 25.67
C GLY A 349 0.12 26.25 26.07
N GLU A 350 -0.09 26.85 27.22
CA GLU A 350 0.83 27.45 28.18
C GLU A 350 2.21 27.86 27.68
N GLY A 351 2.42 29.13 27.63
CA GLY A 351 3.71 29.80 27.43
C GLY A 351 3.63 31.27 27.80
N ASP A 352 3.09 31.60 28.97
CA ASP A 352 3.25 32.95 29.58
C ASP A 352 3.63 32.82 31.05
N GLY A 353 4.95 32.63 31.25
CA GLY A 353 5.62 32.88 32.49
C GLY A 353 6.29 34.26 32.45
N ALA A 354 5.50 35.31 32.39
CA ALA A 354 6.01 36.67 32.62
C ALA A 354 6.38 36.82 34.10
N GLY A 355 7.68 36.59 34.40
CA GLY A 355 8.25 37.02 35.67
C GLY A 355 8.36 38.54 35.70
N THR A 356 7.59 39.16 36.59
CA THR A 356 7.74 40.57 36.97
C THR A 356 8.97 40.69 37.86
N PRO A 357 9.90 41.64 37.60
CA PRO A 357 10.93 41.96 38.56
C PRO A 357 10.41 42.96 39.61
N ALA A 358 10.68 42.66 40.87
CA ALA A 358 10.68 43.61 41.95
C ALA A 358 12.12 43.86 42.40
#